data_08f6558bbf1da4d92e52a7f26239af83
#
_entry.id   08f6558bbf1da4d92e52a7f26239af83
#
_cell.length_a   1.000
_cell.length_b   1.000
_cell.length_c   1.000
_cell.angle_alpha   90.00
_cell.angle_beta   90.00
_cell.angle_gamma   90.00
#
_symmetry.space_group_name_H-M   'P 1'
#
loop_
_entity.id
_entity.type
_entity.pdbx_description
1 polymer ?
#
loop_
_entity_poly.entity_id
_entity_poly.type
_entity_poly.pdbx_seq_one_letter_code
_entity_poly.pdbx_strand_id
1 'polypeptide(L)'
;MEHTRPEIYNYMDQLKEYLGGDLSKVFNGELVYPRQLEIHLPGNGKIPCNFHCDHCQGRLLKQPLGNWEEDGLILLEKLKGQVPYHIYGGAYSEPMINSYMLGYLKVTKKYDNNFGIHTNGSMLVKLEEEENFLRIANDISTSLLDYISISLDGGDAESHAKVKKVDGVFERIMEGLRIAAKYRGERAYPSLRIVYLLNELNSSDETIANIVRLSKEIGVDSLRFSIPYDNYGKDFKVVREYKRSVENVYDSIYYSRVEKYLTDQGSKPFIFWMPPITQDVDRMKFAQCIYSYFQITLGADGWMYKCSSTASPSFPFCRLGKITSDLNKFNKM
;
A
#
# COMPACT_ATOMS: atom_id res chain seq x y z
N MET A 1 -16.88 -15.48 -18.61
CA MET A 1 -16.64 -14.05 -18.75
C MET A 1 -15.15 -13.84 -18.54
N GLU A 2 -14.42 -13.46 -19.58
CA GLU A 2 -13.03 -13.06 -19.45
C GLU A 2 -13.00 -11.78 -18.59
N HIS A 3 -12.59 -11.92 -17.34
CA HIS A 3 -12.25 -10.76 -16.54
C HIS A 3 -11.00 -10.13 -17.16
N THR A 4 -11.20 -9.15 -18.01
CA THR A 4 -10.14 -8.24 -18.40
C THR A 4 -9.60 -7.66 -17.10
N ARG A 5 -8.30 -7.92 -16.80
CA ARG A 5 -7.61 -7.31 -15.67
C ARG A 5 -7.81 -5.80 -15.79
N PRO A 6 -8.39 -5.11 -14.80
CA PRO A 6 -8.41 -3.66 -14.85
C PRO A 6 -6.98 -3.18 -15.01
N GLU A 7 -6.76 -2.21 -15.88
CA GLU A 7 -5.47 -1.53 -15.99
C GLU A 7 -5.05 -1.06 -14.61
N ILE A 8 -3.99 -1.68 -14.08
CA ILE A 8 -3.66 -1.78 -12.65
C ILE A 8 -3.46 -0.42 -11.97
N TYR A 9 -3.46 0.67 -12.73
CA TYR A 9 -3.11 2.00 -12.24
C TYR A 9 -4.00 3.14 -12.73
N ASN A 10 -5.14 2.87 -13.33
CA ASN A 10 -6.08 3.93 -13.58
C ASN A 10 -6.95 4.19 -12.33
N TYR A 11 -6.35 4.81 -11.33
CA TYR A 11 -7.05 5.28 -10.13
C TYR A 11 -8.32 6.08 -10.48
N MET A 12 -8.30 6.78 -11.60
CA MET A 12 -9.44 7.59 -12.03
C MET A 12 -10.60 6.75 -12.55
N ASP A 13 -10.35 5.61 -13.20
CA ASP A 13 -11.44 4.76 -13.67
C ASP A 13 -12.02 3.94 -12.54
N GLN A 14 -11.19 3.43 -11.62
CA GLN A 14 -11.69 2.87 -10.37
C GLN A 14 -12.49 3.91 -9.57
N LEU A 15 -11.98 5.13 -9.49
CA LEU A 15 -12.69 6.22 -8.83
C LEU A 15 -14.02 6.54 -9.53
N LYS A 16 -14.07 6.55 -10.87
CA LYS A 16 -15.31 6.77 -11.63
C LYS A 16 -16.34 5.66 -11.38
N GLU A 17 -15.90 4.40 -11.35
CA GLU A 17 -16.77 3.27 -11.03
C GLU A 17 -17.31 3.36 -9.62
N TYR A 18 -16.49 3.74 -8.65
CA TYR A 18 -16.90 4.00 -7.26
C TYR A 18 -17.77 5.24 -7.11
N LEU A 19 -17.56 6.28 -7.95
CA LEU A 19 -18.25 7.56 -7.88
C LEU A 19 -19.65 7.53 -8.49
N GLY A 20 -19.97 6.56 -9.34
CA GLY A 20 -21.16 6.58 -10.23
C GLY A 20 -22.51 6.83 -9.57
N GLY A 21 -22.69 6.54 -8.28
CA GLY A 21 -23.94 6.79 -7.56
C GLY A 21 -23.78 7.58 -6.25
N ASP A 22 -22.61 7.51 -5.63
CA ASP A 22 -22.43 8.07 -4.27
C ASP A 22 -21.96 9.52 -4.31
N LEU A 23 -21.38 9.99 -5.42
CA LEU A 23 -20.89 11.36 -5.53
C LEU A 23 -22.04 12.38 -5.45
N SER A 24 -23.16 12.09 -6.10
CA SER A 24 -24.35 12.96 -6.02
C SER A 24 -24.90 13.04 -4.59
N LYS A 25 -24.88 11.93 -3.85
CA LYS A 25 -25.28 11.88 -2.44
C LYS A 25 -24.37 12.76 -1.60
N VAL A 26 -23.05 12.65 -1.79
CA VAL A 26 -22.07 13.50 -1.07
C VAL A 26 -22.34 14.98 -1.33
N PHE A 27 -22.57 15.38 -2.59
CA PHE A 27 -22.89 16.76 -2.93
C PHE A 27 -24.25 17.24 -2.37
N ASN A 28 -25.19 16.31 -2.16
CA ASN A 28 -26.47 16.60 -1.52
C ASN A 28 -26.38 16.62 0.02
N GLY A 29 -25.18 16.41 0.59
CA GLY A 29 -24.98 16.36 2.05
C GLY A 29 -25.46 15.07 2.71
N GLU A 30 -25.69 14.02 1.93
CA GLU A 30 -26.05 12.71 2.45
C GLU A 30 -24.83 11.98 3.02
N LEU A 31 -25.05 11.19 4.07
CA LEU A 31 -24.00 10.33 4.62
C LEU A 31 -23.78 9.10 3.71
N VAL A 32 -22.56 8.89 3.28
CA VAL A 32 -22.14 7.68 2.57
C VAL A 32 -21.04 6.98 3.35
N TYR A 33 -21.08 5.64 3.34
CA TYR A 33 -19.97 4.87 3.88
C TYR A 33 -18.77 4.96 2.93
N PRO A 34 -17.54 5.04 3.47
CA PRO A 34 -16.34 4.94 2.63
C PRO A 34 -16.35 3.59 1.89
N ARG A 35 -15.82 3.58 0.69
CA ARG A 35 -15.67 2.35 -0.10
C ARG A 35 -14.42 1.56 0.28
N GLN A 36 -13.47 2.23 0.91
CA GLN A 36 -12.18 1.66 1.27
C GLN A 36 -11.77 2.09 2.68
N LEU A 37 -11.31 1.11 3.45
CA LEU A 37 -10.67 1.32 4.74
C LEU A 37 -9.23 0.82 4.66
N GLU A 38 -8.27 1.73 4.77
CA GLU A 38 -6.86 1.39 4.89
C GLU A 38 -6.48 1.29 6.37
N ILE A 39 -5.85 0.18 6.77
CA ILE A 39 -5.55 -0.15 8.16
C ILE A 39 -4.04 -0.28 8.33
N HIS A 40 -3.44 0.65 9.06
CA HIS A 40 -2.03 0.63 9.41
C HIS A 40 -1.85 -0.05 10.77
N LEU A 41 -1.78 -1.37 10.79
CA LEU A 41 -1.55 -2.10 12.04
C LEU A 41 -0.23 -1.66 12.69
N PRO A 42 -0.18 -1.48 14.04
CA PRO A 42 0.94 -0.85 14.73
C PRO A 42 2.14 -1.78 14.93
N GLY A 43 2.60 -2.44 13.86
CA GLY A 43 3.75 -3.34 13.90
C GLY A 43 3.56 -4.48 14.90
N ASN A 44 4.55 -4.76 15.74
CA ASN A 44 4.46 -5.80 16.77
C ASN A 44 4.22 -5.23 18.18
N GLY A 45 3.74 -4.02 18.29
CA GLY A 45 3.53 -3.30 19.56
C GLY A 45 4.79 -2.65 20.15
N LYS A 46 5.98 -3.01 19.68
CA LYS A 46 7.27 -2.42 20.11
C LYS A 46 7.92 -1.60 19.01
N ILE A 47 7.89 -2.12 17.79
CA ILE A 47 8.43 -1.46 16.59
C ILE A 47 7.36 -1.42 15.51
N PRO A 48 7.24 -0.31 14.77
CA PRO A 48 6.27 -0.20 13.67
C PRO A 48 6.61 -1.09 12.48
N CYS A 49 7.90 -1.31 12.24
CA CYS A 49 8.42 -2.10 11.13
C CYS A 49 9.75 -2.73 11.54
N ASN A 50 10.06 -3.90 10.98
CA ASN A 50 11.33 -4.60 11.18
C ASN A 50 12.43 -4.16 10.19
N PHE A 51 12.16 -3.17 9.32
CA PHE A 51 13.12 -2.52 8.43
C PHE A 51 13.45 -1.10 8.89
N HIS A 52 14.56 -0.55 8.37
CA HIS A 52 15.07 0.76 8.77
C HIS A 52 15.37 1.67 7.56
N CYS A 53 14.54 1.59 6.52
CA CYS A 53 14.69 2.36 5.28
C CYS A 53 14.92 3.86 5.54
N ASP A 54 15.88 4.48 4.86
CA ASP A 54 16.18 5.91 5.05
C ASP A 54 15.04 6.81 4.56
N HIS A 55 14.32 6.39 3.51
CA HIS A 55 13.16 7.09 2.96
C HIS A 55 11.85 6.79 3.71
N CYS A 56 11.88 5.98 4.78
CA CYS A 56 10.68 5.59 5.49
C CYS A 56 10.09 6.74 6.29
N GLN A 57 8.91 7.15 5.91
CA GLN A 57 8.20 8.26 6.56
C GLN A 57 7.79 7.95 7.99
N GLY A 58 7.41 6.69 8.28
CA GLY A 58 7.08 6.25 9.63
C GLY A 58 8.23 6.42 10.61
N ARG A 59 9.47 6.15 10.16
CA ARG A 59 10.68 6.37 10.94
C ARG A 59 11.02 7.85 11.08
N LEU A 60 10.94 8.60 9.99
CA LEU A 60 11.25 10.04 9.99
C LEU A 60 10.29 10.81 10.88
N LEU A 61 9.03 10.44 10.92
CA LEU A 61 8.00 11.08 11.73
C LEU A 61 7.90 10.53 13.15
N LYS A 62 8.75 9.55 13.52
CA LYS A 62 8.71 8.88 14.84
C LYS A 62 7.28 8.48 15.23
N GLN A 63 6.62 7.77 14.33
CA GLN A 63 5.22 7.39 14.47
C GLN A 63 4.96 6.69 15.81
N PRO A 64 4.11 7.21 16.69
CA PRO A 64 3.72 6.50 17.89
C PRO A 64 2.85 5.32 17.53
N LEU A 65 3.00 4.24 18.28
CA LEU A 65 2.14 3.07 18.20
C LEU A 65 1.00 3.19 19.23
N GLY A 66 -0.19 2.81 18.82
CA GLY A 66 -1.33 2.68 19.71
C GLY A 66 -1.60 1.22 20.09
N ASN A 67 -2.30 0.99 21.17
CA ASN A 67 -2.86 -0.30 21.57
C ASN A 67 -4.37 -0.28 21.27
N TRP A 68 -4.72 -0.41 20.00
CA TRP A 68 -6.09 -0.25 19.54
C TRP A 68 -6.59 -1.44 18.72
N GLU A 69 -5.78 -2.48 18.59
CA GLU A 69 -6.06 -3.61 17.70
C GLU A 69 -7.39 -4.30 18.03
N GLU A 70 -7.70 -4.46 19.32
CA GLU A 70 -8.98 -5.05 19.74
C GLU A 70 -10.16 -4.11 19.43
N ASP A 71 -10.02 -2.83 19.70
CA ASP A 71 -11.04 -1.83 19.34
C ASP A 71 -11.27 -1.79 17.82
N GLY A 72 -10.21 -1.97 17.03
CA GLY A 72 -10.28 -2.06 15.58
C GLY A 72 -11.03 -3.29 15.08
N LEU A 73 -10.82 -4.46 15.69
CA LEU A 73 -11.59 -5.66 15.40
C LEU A 73 -13.08 -5.45 15.71
N ILE A 74 -13.38 -4.85 16.87
CA ILE A 74 -14.76 -4.51 17.26
C ILE A 74 -15.37 -3.54 16.24
N LEU A 75 -14.62 -2.55 15.76
CA LEU A 75 -15.09 -1.63 14.71
C LEU A 75 -15.45 -2.40 13.43
N LEU A 76 -14.58 -3.28 12.93
CA LEU A 76 -14.85 -4.07 11.71
C LEU A 76 -16.11 -4.95 11.88
N GLU A 77 -16.28 -5.59 13.05
CA GLU A 77 -17.48 -6.36 13.36
C GLU A 77 -18.75 -5.49 13.34
N LYS A 78 -18.66 -4.26 13.79
CA LYS A 78 -19.80 -3.33 13.79
C LYS A 78 -20.11 -2.75 12.41
N LEU A 79 -19.11 -2.59 11.57
CA LEU A 79 -19.29 -2.16 10.17
C LEU A 79 -20.01 -3.22 9.32
N LYS A 80 -19.96 -4.50 9.70
CA LYS A 80 -20.71 -5.59 9.05
C LYS A 80 -20.60 -5.59 7.52
N GLY A 81 -19.40 -5.33 6.98
CA GLY A 81 -19.18 -5.30 5.54
C GLY A 81 -19.65 -4.02 4.81
N GLN A 82 -20.11 -2.99 5.52
CA GLN A 82 -20.52 -1.73 4.91
C GLN A 82 -19.39 -1.00 4.19
N VAL A 83 -18.12 -1.30 4.53
CA VAL A 83 -16.94 -0.86 3.81
C VAL A 83 -16.38 -2.05 3.04
N PRO A 84 -16.63 -2.16 1.72
CA PRO A 84 -16.43 -3.41 0.99
C PRO A 84 -14.97 -3.76 0.69
N TYR A 85 -14.04 -2.80 0.83
CA TYR A 85 -12.64 -3.01 0.50
C TYR A 85 -11.72 -2.60 1.65
N HIS A 86 -10.83 -3.51 2.05
CA HIS A 86 -9.84 -3.24 3.08
C HIS A 86 -8.42 -3.25 2.49
N ILE A 87 -7.55 -2.36 2.94
CA ILE A 87 -6.13 -2.40 2.65
C ILE A 87 -5.37 -2.55 3.97
N TYR A 88 -4.59 -3.61 4.07
CA TYR A 88 -3.68 -3.83 5.20
C TYR A 88 -2.28 -3.41 4.80
N GLY A 89 -1.74 -2.40 5.46
CA GLY A 89 -0.44 -1.86 5.14
C GLY A 89 -0.36 -0.37 5.42
N GLY A 90 0.53 0.29 4.75
CA GLY A 90 0.66 1.72 4.82
C GLY A 90 2.09 2.21 4.88
N ALA A 91 2.25 3.53 4.83
CA ALA A 91 3.58 4.15 4.77
C ALA A 91 4.36 4.06 6.10
N TYR A 92 3.73 3.62 7.19
CA TYR A 92 4.25 3.84 8.55
C TYR A 92 4.48 2.56 9.36
N SER A 93 4.00 1.42 8.91
CA SER A 93 4.12 0.17 9.64
C SER A 93 4.15 -1.05 8.72
N GLU A 94 4.61 -2.18 9.27
CA GLU A 94 4.57 -3.49 8.60
C GLU A 94 3.43 -4.33 9.22
N PRO A 95 2.36 -4.59 8.47
CA PRO A 95 1.19 -5.28 9.01
C PRO A 95 1.47 -6.74 9.34
N MET A 96 2.34 -7.42 8.60
CA MET A 96 2.57 -8.86 8.76
C MET A 96 3.38 -9.25 10.01
N ILE A 97 3.96 -8.27 10.74
CA ILE A 97 4.58 -8.54 12.04
C ILE A 97 3.60 -8.35 13.21
N ASN A 98 2.38 -7.88 12.94
CA ASN A 98 1.36 -7.65 13.96
C ASN A 98 0.62 -8.96 14.30
N SER A 99 0.54 -9.29 15.59
CA SER A 99 -0.10 -10.52 16.06
C SER A 99 -1.62 -10.57 15.83
N TYR A 100 -2.27 -9.44 15.64
CA TYR A 100 -3.70 -9.35 15.34
C TYR A 100 -4.04 -9.47 13.85
N MET A 101 -3.05 -9.48 12.96
CA MET A 101 -3.27 -9.51 11.50
C MET A 101 -4.24 -10.63 11.08
N LEU A 102 -4.05 -11.84 11.60
CA LEU A 102 -4.95 -12.97 11.31
C LEU A 102 -6.38 -12.72 11.82
N GLY A 103 -6.52 -12.07 12.97
CA GLY A 103 -7.84 -11.69 13.49
C GLY A 103 -8.57 -10.74 12.54
N TYR A 104 -7.87 -9.74 12.03
CA TYR A 104 -8.40 -8.79 11.03
C TYR A 104 -8.83 -9.48 9.75
N LEU A 105 -8.01 -10.39 9.22
CA LEU A 105 -8.34 -11.15 8.01
C LEU A 105 -9.55 -12.05 8.20
N LYS A 106 -9.71 -12.68 9.40
CA LYS A 106 -10.89 -13.48 9.73
C LYS A 106 -12.17 -12.65 9.70
N VAL A 107 -12.14 -11.44 10.26
CA VAL A 107 -13.30 -10.55 10.25
C VAL A 107 -13.60 -10.06 8.84
N THR A 108 -12.58 -9.68 8.06
CA THR A 108 -12.70 -9.29 6.66
C THR A 108 -13.39 -10.39 5.84
N LYS A 109 -12.92 -11.63 5.99
CA LYS A 109 -13.53 -12.80 5.33
C LYS A 109 -14.97 -13.04 5.78
N LYS A 110 -15.26 -12.93 7.07
CA LYS A 110 -16.60 -13.14 7.64
C LYS A 110 -17.67 -12.29 6.95
N TYR A 111 -17.30 -11.12 6.48
CA TYR A 111 -18.19 -10.17 5.81
C TYR A 111 -17.99 -10.08 4.29
N ASP A 112 -17.26 -11.02 3.69
CA ASP A 112 -16.97 -11.08 2.25
C ASP A 112 -16.35 -9.80 1.68
N ASN A 113 -15.54 -9.09 2.49
CA ASN A 113 -14.84 -7.90 2.04
C ASN A 113 -13.60 -8.28 1.22
N ASN A 114 -13.42 -7.64 0.07
CA ASN A 114 -12.17 -7.72 -0.67
C ASN A 114 -11.05 -7.00 0.07
N PHE A 115 -9.82 -7.48 -0.09
CA PHE A 115 -8.69 -6.81 0.55
C PHE A 115 -7.38 -6.94 -0.23
N GLY A 116 -6.50 -5.96 0.00
CA GLY A 116 -5.13 -5.95 -0.46
C GLY A 116 -4.15 -5.86 0.70
N ILE A 117 -2.92 -6.31 0.48
CA ILE A 117 -1.84 -6.24 1.47
C ILE A 117 -0.65 -5.48 0.88
N HIS A 118 -0.17 -4.47 1.62
CA HIS A 118 1.11 -3.84 1.38
C HIS A 118 2.10 -4.27 2.45
N THR A 119 3.23 -4.83 2.05
CA THR A 119 4.20 -5.41 2.98
C THR A 119 5.64 -5.22 2.47
N ASN A 120 6.59 -5.26 3.39
CA ASN A 120 8.00 -5.38 3.02
C ASN A 120 8.41 -6.80 2.58
N GLY A 121 7.50 -7.77 2.68
CA GLY A 121 7.67 -9.14 2.21
C GLY A 121 8.48 -10.06 3.13
N SER A 122 9.12 -9.56 4.19
CA SER A 122 10.00 -10.37 5.05
C SER A 122 9.32 -11.53 5.76
N MET A 123 8.00 -11.46 5.89
CA MET A 123 7.19 -12.47 6.59
C MET A 123 6.45 -13.41 5.64
N LEU A 124 6.58 -13.23 4.31
CA LEU A 124 5.89 -14.07 3.33
C LEU A 124 6.26 -15.56 3.42
N VAL A 125 7.49 -15.90 3.80
CA VAL A 125 7.90 -17.30 4.00
C VAL A 125 7.09 -18.02 5.08
N LYS A 126 6.55 -17.28 6.04
CA LYS A 126 5.67 -17.86 7.09
C LYS A 126 4.30 -18.26 6.58
N LEU A 127 3.98 -17.94 5.34
CA LEU A 127 2.73 -18.40 4.72
C LEU A 127 2.67 -19.93 4.61
N GLU A 128 3.82 -20.62 4.54
CA GLU A 128 3.86 -22.09 4.60
C GLU A 128 3.70 -22.62 6.03
N GLU A 129 4.29 -21.95 7.01
CA GLU A 129 4.21 -22.36 8.42
C GLU A 129 2.83 -22.08 9.02
N GLU A 130 2.22 -20.96 8.61
CA GLU A 130 0.87 -20.59 8.99
C GLU A 130 -0.12 -21.07 7.92
N GLU A 131 -0.42 -22.38 7.90
CA GLU A 131 -1.46 -22.99 7.05
C GLU A 131 -2.76 -22.15 6.96
N ASN A 132 -2.96 -21.30 7.93
CA ASN A 132 -4.12 -20.47 8.10
C ASN A 132 -4.12 -19.20 7.26
N PHE A 133 -2.97 -18.58 6.94
CA PHE A 133 -2.97 -17.26 6.28
C PHE A 133 -3.45 -17.39 4.83
N LEU A 134 -2.85 -18.29 4.07
CA LEU A 134 -3.26 -18.50 2.68
C LEU A 134 -4.57 -19.28 2.57
N ARG A 135 -4.91 -20.14 3.53
CA ARG A 135 -6.24 -20.75 3.59
C ARG A 135 -7.32 -19.70 3.88
N ILE A 136 -7.07 -18.74 4.74
CA ILE A 136 -7.99 -17.63 4.99
C ILE A 136 -8.10 -16.75 3.71
N ALA A 137 -6.99 -16.52 3.03
CA ALA A 137 -6.96 -15.79 1.76
C ALA A 137 -7.51 -16.61 0.57
N ASN A 138 -7.41 -17.95 0.63
CA ASN A 138 -7.73 -18.88 -0.45
C ASN A 138 -8.97 -19.73 -0.21
N ASP A 139 -9.86 -19.35 0.66
CA ASP A 139 -11.14 -20.06 0.72
C ASP A 139 -11.93 -19.79 -0.57
N ILE A 140 -11.95 -20.73 -1.30
CA ILE A 140 -11.78 -21.07 -2.71
C ILE A 140 -12.93 -20.63 -3.62
N SER A 141 -14.03 -20.17 -3.11
CA SER A 141 -15.15 -19.77 -3.96
C SER A 141 -15.13 -18.29 -4.36
N THR A 142 -14.47 -17.47 -3.56
CA THR A 142 -14.33 -16.02 -3.85
C THR A 142 -12.93 -15.58 -3.45
N SER A 143 -12.12 -15.16 -4.40
CA SER A 143 -10.79 -14.61 -4.13
C SER A 143 -10.91 -13.23 -3.45
N LEU A 144 -11.10 -13.22 -2.14
CA LEU A 144 -11.19 -11.99 -1.37
C LEU A 144 -9.86 -11.24 -1.30
N LEU A 145 -8.74 -11.98 -1.34
CA LEU A 145 -7.41 -11.37 -1.44
C LEU A 145 -7.15 -10.95 -2.89
N ASP A 146 -7.24 -9.66 -3.13
CA ASP A 146 -7.10 -9.07 -4.45
C ASP A 146 -5.63 -8.96 -4.86
N TYR A 147 -4.77 -8.50 -3.96
CA TYR A 147 -3.34 -8.40 -4.24
C TYR A 147 -2.45 -8.47 -3.01
N ILE A 148 -1.19 -8.86 -3.25
CA ILE A 148 -0.06 -8.67 -2.33
C ILE A 148 0.95 -7.75 -3.02
N SER A 149 1.19 -6.58 -2.46
CA SER A 149 2.12 -5.58 -2.96
C SER A 149 3.36 -5.54 -2.07
N ILE A 150 4.50 -5.91 -2.63
CA ILE A 150 5.78 -6.03 -1.92
C ILE A 150 6.66 -4.81 -2.23
N SER A 151 7.12 -4.12 -1.19
CA SER A 151 8.10 -3.05 -1.31
C SER A 151 9.52 -3.63 -1.35
N LEU A 152 10.01 -3.92 -2.56
CA LEU A 152 11.30 -4.55 -2.81
C LEU A 152 12.21 -3.60 -3.58
N ASP A 153 13.07 -2.88 -2.88
CA ASP A 153 13.90 -1.82 -3.45
C ASP A 153 15.35 -2.28 -3.70
N GLY A 154 15.52 -3.45 -4.28
CA GLY A 154 16.80 -4.01 -4.70
C GLY A 154 16.62 -5.12 -5.73
N GLY A 155 17.58 -5.26 -6.63
CA GLY A 155 17.65 -6.36 -7.60
C GLY A 155 18.50 -7.54 -7.11
N ASP A 156 19.17 -7.36 -5.98
CA ASP A 156 20.06 -8.30 -5.32
C ASP A 156 20.12 -7.99 -3.81
N ALA A 157 20.76 -8.88 -3.04
CA ALA A 157 20.87 -8.75 -1.59
C ALA A 157 21.61 -7.48 -1.16
N GLU A 158 22.66 -7.09 -1.89
CA GLU A 158 23.50 -5.94 -1.55
C GLU A 158 22.72 -4.62 -1.76
N SER A 159 22.13 -4.43 -2.93
CA SER A 159 21.34 -3.22 -3.24
C SER A 159 20.12 -3.09 -2.33
N HIS A 160 19.44 -4.21 -2.05
CA HIS A 160 18.31 -4.24 -1.10
C HIS A 160 18.74 -3.85 0.32
N ALA A 161 19.83 -4.43 0.82
CA ALA A 161 20.33 -4.14 2.17
C ALA A 161 20.74 -2.66 2.32
N LYS A 162 21.39 -2.09 1.30
CA LYS A 162 21.77 -0.66 1.29
C LYS A 162 20.55 0.27 1.42
N VAL A 163 19.46 -0.03 0.73
CA VAL A 163 18.25 0.82 0.74
C VAL A 163 17.38 0.57 1.96
N LYS A 164 17.16 -0.69 2.30
CA LYS A 164 16.24 -1.07 3.40
C LYS A 164 16.88 -1.06 4.77
N LYS A 165 18.22 -0.94 4.84
CA LYS A 165 19.01 -0.97 6.10
C LYS A 165 18.75 -2.22 6.92
N VAL A 166 18.71 -3.36 6.26
CA VAL A 166 18.53 -4.69 6.84
C VAL A 166 19.23 -5.72 5.97
N ASP A 167 20.07 -6.55 6.59
CA ASP A 167 20.83 -7.59 5.91
C ASP A 167 20.10 -8.94 5.91
N GLY A 168 20.41 -9.80 4.93
CA GLY A 168 20.02 -11.21 4.92
C GLY A 168 18.54 -11.49 4.72
N VAL A 169 17.77 -10.52 4.24
CA VAL A 169 16.32 -10.69 4.05
C VAL A 169 15.89 -10.78 2.59
N PHE A 170 16.73 -10.41 1.64
CA PHE A 170 16.39 -10.40 0.22
C PHE A 170 15.99 -11.80 -0.28
N GLU A 171 16.81 -12.81 -0.03
CA GLU A 171 16.55 -14.20 -0.42
C GLU A 171 15.27 -14.73 0.22
N ARG A 172 15.04 -14.36 1.47
CA ARG A 172 13.82 -14.72 2.20
C ARG A 172 12.57 -14.08 1.58
N ILE A 173 12.65 -12.84 1.12
CA ILE A 173 11.54 -12.18 0.40
C ILE A 173 11.30 -12.87 -0.94
N MET A 174 12.38 -13.19 -1.67
CA MET A 174 12.28 -13.89 -2.95
C MET A 174 11.66 -15.28 -2.80
N GLU A 175 12.02 -16.01 -1.74
CA GLU A 175 11.40 -17.30 -1.42
C GLU A 175 9.92 -17.13 -1.06
N GLY A 176 9.58 -16.14 -0.23
CA GLY A 176 8.19 -15.83 0.09
C GLY A 176 7.35 -15.49 -1.15
N LEU A 177 7.93 -14.77 -2.12
CA LEU A 177 7.28 -14.50 -3.41
C LEU A 177 7.04 -15.78 -4.23
N ARG A 178 8.02 -16.71 -4.25
CA ARG A 178 7.84 -18.02 -4.93
C ARG A 178 6.75 -18.85 -4.27
N ILE A 179 6.70 -18.85 -2.93
CA ILE A 179 5.64 -19.50 -2.16
C ILE A 179 4.28 -18.89 -2.54
N ALA A 180 4.14 -17.58 -2.53
CA ALA A 180 2.92 -16.89 -2.90
C ALA A 180 2.50 -17.20 -4.35
N ALA A 181 3.45 -17.22 -5.29
CA ALA A 181 3.21 -17.56 -6.69
C ALA A 181 2.75 -19.03 -6.85
N LYS A 182 3.38 -19.96 -6.13
CA LYS A 182 2.99 -21.37 -6.09
C LYS A 182 1.54 -21.56 -5.60
N TYR A 183 1.17 -20.88 -4.50
CA TYR A 183 -0.18 -20.97 -3.95
C TYR A 183 -1.23 -20.31 -4.84
N ARG A 184 -0.89 -19.22 -5.51
CA ARG A 184 -1.76 -18.61 -6.52
C ARG A 184 -1.99 -19.58 -7.70
N GLY A 185 -0.95 -20.28 -8.15
CA GLY A 185 -1.02 -21.14 -9.34
C GLY A 185 -1.46 -20.35 -10.58
N GLU A 186 -2.40 -20.90 -11.35
CA GLU A 186 -2.95 -20.29 -12.57
C GLU A 186 -4.08 -19.27 -12.30
N ARG A 187 -4.45 -19.06 -11.06
CA ARG A 187 -5.53 -18.13 -10.70
C ARG A 187 -5.12 -16.69 -10.96
N ALA A 188 -6.09 -15.83 -11.27
CA ALA A 188 -5.86 -14.39 -11.45
C ALA A 188 -5.53 -13.67 -10.13
N TYR A 189 -5.96 -14.23 -8.99
CA TYR A 189 -5.82 -13.63 -7.66
C TYR A 189 -5.14 -14.59 -6.67
N PRO A 190 -4.41 -14.05 -5.69
CA PRO A 190 -4.03 -12.63 -5.54
C PRO A 190 -3.06 -12.18 -6.63
N SER A 191 -3.20 -10.94 -7.09
CA SER A 191 -2.20 -10.31 -7.94
C SER A 191 -0.93 -10.06 -7.14
N LEU A 192 0.22 -10.57 -7.60
CA LEU A 192 1.53 -10.35 -6.99
C LEU A 192 2.18 -9.12 -7.59
N ARG A 193 2.45 -8.12 -6.78
CA ARG A 193 2.96 -6.82 -7.22
C ARG A 193 4.26 -6.48 -6.53
N ILE A 194 5.25 -6.04 -7.28
CA ILE A 194 6.49 -5.47 -6.73
C ILE A 194 6.44 -3.95 -6.95
N VAL A 195 6.69 -3.21 -5.88
CA VAL A 195 6.93 -1.77 -5.90
C VAL A 195 8.41 -1.55 -5.66
N TYR A 196 9.05 -0.82 -6.56
CA TYR A 196 10.47 -0.54 -6.54
C TYR A 196 10.71 0.96 -6.56
N LEU A 197 11.20 1.49 -5.43
CA LEU A 197 11.53 2.90 -5.28
C LEU A 197 12.99 3.13 -5.69
N LEU A 198 13.20 3.73 -6.87
CA LEU A 198 14.51 4.02 -7.41
C LEU A 198 15.22 5.15 -6.65
N ASN A 199 16.48 4.93 -6.33
CA ASN A 199 17.38 5.92 -5.77
C ASN A 199 18.83 5.63 -6.20
N GLU A 200 19.78 6.40 -5.73
CA GLU A 200 21.20 6.26 -6.11
C GLU A 200 21.81 4.89 -5.77
N LEU A 201 21.29 4.21 -4.74
CA LEU A 201 21.86 2.96 -4.22
C LEU A 201 21.38 1.72 -4.98
N ASN A 202 20.28 1.82 -5.74
CA ASN A 202 19.61 0.67 -6.37
C ASN A 202 19.28 0.85 -7.85
N SER A 203 19.75 1.93 -8.48
CA SER A 203 19.37 2.29 -9.85
C SER A 203 20.44 1.95 -10.90
N SER A 204 21.43 1.08 -10.60
CA SER A 204 22.35 0.59 -11.62
C SER A 204 21.63 -0.25 -12.68
N ASP A 205 22.15 -0.26 -13.91
CA ASP A 205 21.57 -1.06 -15.00
C ASP A 205 21.51 -2.54 -14.65
N GLU A 206 22.51 -3.05 -13.95
CA GLU A 206 22.57 -4.45 -13.50
C GLU A 206 21.47 -4.74 -12.47
N THR A 207 21.33 -3.89 -11.45
CA THR A 207 20.32 -4.06 -10.40
C THR A 207 18.89 -4.02 -10.99
N ILE A 208 18.63 -3.10 -11.93
CA ILE A 208 17.35 -3.01 -12.62
C ILE A 208 17.11 -4.25 -13.50
N ALA A 209 18.13 -4.68 -14.27
CA ALA A 209 18.00 -5.89 -15.09
C ALA A 209 17.70 -7.13 -14.23
N ASN A 210 18.36 -7.25 -13.09
CA ASN A 210 18.14 -8.37 -12.16
C ASN A 210 16.71 -8.40 -11.62
N ILE A 211 16.16 -7.28 -11.13
CA ILE A 211 14.78 -7.29 -10.60
C ILE A 211 13.76 -7.57 -11.70
N VAL A 212 13.98 -7.08 -12.92
CA VAL A 212 13.12 -7.39 -14.07
C VAL A 212 13.15 -8.89 -14.38
N ARG A 213 14.35 -9.50 -14.43
CA ARG A 213 14.53 -10.93 -14.66
C ARG A 213 13.86 -11.77 -13.56
N LEU A 214 14.15 -11.49 -12.30
CA LEU A 214 13.58 -12.20 -11.14
C LEU A 214 12.06 -12.09 -11.09
N SER A 215 11.51 -10.92 -11.40
CA SER A 215 10.07 -10.70 -11.46
C SER A 215 9.40 -11.57 -12.52
N LYS A 216 10.04 -11.72 -13.71
CA LYS A 216 9.57 -12.61 -14.78
C LYS A 216 9.64 -14.07 -14.36
N GLU A 217 10.78 -14.51 -13.80
CA GLU A 217 11.02 -15.89 -13.35
C GLU A 217 10.00 -16.35 -12.30
N ILE A 218 9.66 -15.48 -11.36
CA ILE A 218 8.65 -15.77 -10.32
C ILE A 218 7.22 -15.71 -10.88
N GLY A 219 7.02 -14.95 -11.95
CA GLY A 219 5.70 -14.73 -12.52
C GLY A 219 4.89 -13.70 -11.73
N VAL A 220 5.51 -12.59 -11.28
CA VAL A 220 4.75 -11.48 -10.69
C VAL A 220 3.89 -10.81 -11.75
N ASP A 221 2.75 -10.29 -11.33
CA ASP A 221 1.78 -9.67 -12.25
C ASP A 221 2.15 -8.22 -12.57
N SER A 222 2.88 -7.55 -11.68
CA SER A 222 3.36 -6.20 -11.96
C SER A 222 4.64 -5.86 -11.20
N LEU A 223 5.52 -5.16 -11.89
CA LEU A 223 6.70 -4.49 -11.34
C LEU A 223 6.55 -2.99 -11.61
N ARG A 224 6.37 -2.21 -10.55
CA ARG A 224 6.22 -0.76 -10.64
C ARG A 224 7.46 -0.06 -10.16
N PHE A 225 8.08 0.72 -11.04
CA PHE A 225 9.14 1.65 -10.70
C PHE A 225 8.55 3.02 -10.36
N SER A 226 9.07 3.64 -9.31
CA SER A 226 8.76 5.02 -8.92
C SER A 226 9.93 5.61 -8.14
N ILE A 227 9.86 6.89 -7.85
CA ILE A 227 10.84 7.60 -7.03
C ILE A 227 10.26 7.80 -5.64
N PRO A 228 11.06 7.66 -4.55
CA PRO A 228 10.60 7.96 -3.20
C PRO A 228 10.06 9.39 -3.11
N TYR A 229 8.96 9.56 -2.39
CA TYR A 229 8.50 10.90 -2.04
C TYR A 229 9.43 11.46 -0.97
N ASP A 230 10.31 12.40 -1.35
CA ASP A 230 11.09 13.14 -0.39
C ASP A 230 10.20 14.12 0.39
N ASN A 231 10.26 14.01 1.73
CA ASN A 231 9.78 15.02 2.66
C ASN A 231 8.27 15.20 2.86
N TYR A 232 7.51 14.14 3.06
CA TYR A 232 6.29 14.30 3.85
C TYR A 232 6.67 14.75 5.30
N GLY A 233 6.30 15.95 5.71
CA GLY A 233 6.45 16.40 7.10
C GLY A 233 7.37 17.59 7.32
N LYS A 234 8.06 18.08 6.32
CA LYS A 234 8.62 19.42 6.33
C LYS A 234 7.62 20.39 5.71
N ASP A 235 7.67 21.63 6.14
CA ASP A 235 6.81 22.72 5.70
C ASP A 235 6.42 22.56 4.20
N PHE A 236 5.14 22.46 3.90
CA PHE A 236 4.59 22.24 2.56
C PHE A 236 5.16 23.20 1.51
N LYS A 237 5.63 24.36 1.93
CA LYS A 237 6.24 25.37 1.08
C LYS A 237 7.65 24.97 0.61
N VAL A 238 8.44 24.38 1.50
CA VAL A 238 9.81 23.90 1.19
C VAL A 238 9.74 22.67 0.30
N VAL A 239 8.75 21.80 0.49
CA VAL A 239 8.49 20.64 -0.36
C VAL A 239 8.15 21.06 -1.80
N ARG A 240 7.40 22.13 -2.00
CA ARG A 240 7.09 22.65 -3.34
C ARG A 240 8.33 23.16 -4.08
N GLU A 241 9.21 23.87 -3.40
CA GLU A 241 10.41 24.42 -4.03
C GLU A 241 11.47 23.36 -4.32
N TYR A 242 11.64 22.41 -3.39
CA TYR A 242 12.56 21.28 -3.56
C TYR A 242 12.09 20.33 -4.68
N LYS A 243 10.82 20.01 -4.75
CA LYS A 243 10.22 19.21 -5.84
C LYS A 243 10.52 19.80 -7.21
N ARG A 244 10.35 21.09 -7.43
CA ARG A 244 10.59 21.72 -8.73
C ARG A 244 12.04 21.59 -9.23
N SER A 245 13.02 21.60 -8.35
CA SER A 245 14.43 21.51 -8.74
C SER A 245 14.93 20.08 -8.90
N VAL A 246 14.44 19.15 -8.09
CA VAL A 246 14.93 17.76 -8.02
C VAL A 246 14.17 16.85 -8.96
N GLU A 247 12.86 17.03 -9.13
CA GLU A 247 12.02 16.19 -10.00
C GLU A 247 12.45 16.23 -11.46
N ASN A 248 12.84 17.39 -11.98
CA ASN A 248 13.27 17.51 -13.37
C ASN A 248 14.59 16.84 -13.69
N VAL A 249 15.47 16.65 -12.70
CA VAL A 249 16.79 16.02 -12.89
C VAL A 249 16.74 14.52 -12.62
N TYR A 250 16.11 14.12 -11.52
CA TYR A 250 16.06 12.71 -11.13
C TYR A 250 15.07 11.91 -11.96
N ASP A 251 13.95 12.51 -12.36
CA ASP A 251 12.95 11.82 -13.18
C ASP A 251 13.55 11.42 -14.53
N SER A 252 14.29 12.31 -15.16
CA SER A 252 14.93 12.02 -16.44
C SER A 252 16.02 10.95 -16.33
N ILE A 253 16.83 10.95 -15.26
CA ILE A 253 17.92 9.99 -15.05
C ILE A 253 17.36 8.59 -14.73
N TYR A 254 16.41 8.49 -13.81
CA TYR A 254 15.85 7.19 -13.41
C TYR A 254 14.91 6.63 -14.46
N TYR A 255 14.10 7.46 -15.09
CA TYR A 255 13.24 7.06 -16.19
C TYR A 255 14.04 6.46 -17.35
N SER A 256 15.10 7.11 -17.79
CA SER A 256 15.94 6.62 -18.89
C SER A 256 16.53 5.23 -18.64
N ARG A 257 16.77 4.86 -17.39
CA ARG A 257 17.27 3.52 -17.02
C ARG A 257 16.22 2.43 -17.12
N VAL A 258 14.93 2.76 -16.96
CA VAL A 258 13.83 1.79 -17.02
C VAL A 258 13.07 1.83 -18.34
N GLU A 259 13.19 2.89 -19.12
CA GLU A 259 12.44 3.14 -20.37
C GLU A 259 12.51 1.95 -21.34
N LYS A 260 13.70 1.36 -21.53
CA LYS A 260 13.88 0.17 -22.38
C LYS A 260 13.03 -1.04 -21.97
N TYR A 261 12.65 -1.14 -20.71
CA TYR A 261 11.79 -2.21 -20.20
C TYR A 261 10.30 -1.87 -20.29
N LEU A 262 9.96 -0.60 -20.48
CA LEU A 262 8.58 -0.15 -20.63
C LEU A 262 8.07 -0.27 -22.06
N THR A 263 8.98 -0.14 -23.03
CA THR A 263 8.64 -0.02 -24.47
C THR A 263 8.40 -1.33 -25.18
N ASP A 264 8.96 -2.44 -24.70
CA ASP A 264 8.87 -3.76 -25.37
C ASP A 264 8.27 -4.83 -24.47
N GLN A 265 6.99 -4.66 -24.11
CA GLN A 265 6.30 -5.58 -23.21
C GLN A 265 5.22 -6.45 -23.88
N GLY A 266 4.96 -6.23 -25.18
CA GLY A 266 3.90 -6.94 -25.90
C GLY A 266 2.48 -6.57 -25.40
N SER A 267 1.53 -7.49 -25.58
CA SER A 267 0.09 -7.25 -25.31
C SER A 267 -0.29 -7.30 -23.81
N LYS A 268 0.62 -7.75 -22.95
CA LYS A 268 0.38 -7.83 -21.49
C LYS A 268 1.53 -7.16 -20.74
N PRO A 269 1.53 -5.83 -20.64
CA PRO A 269 2.56 -5.12 -19.91
C PRO A 269 2.51 -5.50 -18.42
N PHE A 270 3.69 -5.75 -17.84
CA PHE A 270 3.79 -6.01 -16.40
C PHE A 270 4.76 -5.02 -15.71
N ILE A 271 5.54 -4.25 -16.47
CA ILE A 271 6.44 -3.21 -15.94
C ILE A 271 5.76 -1.85 -16.14
N PHE A 272 5.74 -1.07 -15.08
CA PHE A 272 5.08 0.23 -15.05
C PHE A 272 6.00 1.28 -14.47
N TRP A 273 5.94 2.48 -15.01
CA TRP A 273 6.50 3.67 -14.44
C TRP A 273 5.40 4.49 -13.78
N MET A 274 5.58 4.83 -12.51
CA MET A 274 4.72 5.78 -11.83
C MET A 274 5.50 7.08 -11.66
N PRO A 275 5.25 8.08 -12.50
CA PRO A 275 5.90 9.36 -12.37
C PRO A 275 5.57 9.97 -11.00
N PRO A 276 6.48 10.70 -10.38
CA PRO A 276 6.14 11.55 -9.27
C PRO A 276 4.99 12.47 -9.70
N ILE A 277 4.11 12.82 -8.78
CA ILE A 277 3.00 13.73 -9.07
C ILE A 277 3.61 15.11 -9.33
N THR A 278 4.07 15.31 -10.55
CA THR A 278 4.67 16.57 -11.05
C THR A 278 3.60 17.57 -11.49
N GLN A 279 2.33 17.18 -11.44
CA GLN A 279 1.28 18.10 -11.82
C GLN A 279 1.38 19.34 -10.95
N ASP A 280 1.47 20.44 -11.64
CA ASP A 280 1.44 21.80 -11.15
C ASP A 280 0.34 21.90 -10.08
N VAL A 281 0.70 21.71 -8.84
CA VAL A 281 -0.24 21.73 -7.71
C VAL A 281 -0.95 23.10 -7.67
N ASP A 282 -0.33 24.13 -8.27
CA ASP A 282 -0.92 25.44 -8.44
C ASP A 282 -2.07 25.46 -9.46
N ARG A 283 -2.16 24.47 -10.38
CA ARG A 283 -3.31 24.28 -11.27
C ARG A 283 -4.43 23.46 -10.66
N MET A 284 -4.15 22.69 -9.62
CA MET A 284 -5.20 21.96 -8.89
C MET A 284 -5.94 22.91 -7.96
N LYS A 285 -6.81 23.74 -8.52
CA LYS A 285 -7.79 24.52 -7.75
C LYS A 285 -8.89 23.60 -7.20
N PHE A 286 -8.52 22.64 -6.37
CA PHE A 286 -9.52 21.83 -5.68
C PHE A 286 -10.07 22.61 -4.48
N ALA A 287 -11.35 22.86 -4.49
CA ALA A 287 -12.05 23.30 -3.31
C ALA A 287 -12.06 22.23 -2.21
N GLN A 288 -12.11 20.94 -2.63
CA GLN A 288 -12.12 19.77 -1.75
C GLN A 288 -11.48 18.56 -2.41
N CYS A 289 -10.80 17.71 -1.62
CA CYS A 289 -10.35 16.41 -2.07
C CYS A 289 -11.49 15.40 -1.96
N ILE A 290 -12.11 15.06 -3.08
CA ILE A 290 -13.23 14.12 -3.14
C ILE A 290 -12.81 12.72 -2.67
N TYR A 291 -11.57 12.32 -2.91
CA TYR A 291 -11.04 11.02 -2.51
C TYR A 291 -11.21 10.74 -1.01
N SER A 292 -11.14 11.77 -0.16
CA SER A 292 -11.33 11.65 1.28
C SER A 292 -12.75 11.21 1.73
N TYR A 293 -13.72 11.22 0.83
CA TYR A 293 -15.06 10.68 1.11
C TYR A 293 -15.16 9.17 0.86
N PHE A 294 -14.27 8.64 0.05
CA PHE A 294 -14.29 7.22 -0.36
C PHE A 294 -13.30 6.37 0.39
N GLN A 295 -12.23 6.97 0.90
CA GLN A 295 -11.21 6.28 1.69
C GLN A 295 -11.09 6.91 3.07
N ILE A 296 -11.03 6.02 4.07
CA ILE A 296 -10.63 6.37 5.44
C ILE A 296 -9.42 5.51 5.78
N THR A 297 -8.49 6.10 6.54
CA THR A 297 -7.30 5.38 7.02
C THR A 297 -7.31 5.33 8.53
N LEU A 298 -7.14 4.15 9.08
CA LEU A 298 -6.87 3.92 10.48
C LEU A 298 -5.35 3.87 10.68
N GLY A 299 -4.81 4.92 11.25
CA GLY A 299 -3.37 5.07 11.48
C GLY A 299 -2.84 4.17 12.59
N ALA A 300 -1.54 3.89 12.56
CA ALA A 300 -0.88 3.05 13.58
C ALA A 300 -0.97 3.60 15.01
N ASP A 301 -1.31 4.88 15.17
CA ASP A 301 -1.56 5.55 16.44
C ASP A 301 -3.02 5.43 16.95
N GLY A 302 -3.88 4.73 16.19
CA GLY A 302 -5.29 4.55 16.52
C GLY A 302 -6.19 5.74 16.20
N TRP A 303 -5.70 6.72 15.42
CA TRP A 303 -6.53 7.77 14.88
C TRP A 303 -7.00 7.45 13.47
N MET A 304 -8.22 7.87 13.17
CA MET A 304 -8.74 7.84 11.81
C MET A 304 -8.35 9.12 11.07
N TYR A 305 -7.96 8.97 9.83
CA TYR A 305 -7.46 10.02 8.95
C TYR A 305 -8.20 10.03 7.62
N LYS A 306 -8.22 11.20 6.97
CA LYS A 306 -8.85 11.38 5.66
C LYS A 306 -8.07 10.72 4.52
N CYS A 307 -6.77 10.45 4.73
CA CYS A 307 -5.88 9.96 3.68
C CYS A 307 -4.71 9.19 4.29
N SER A 308 -4.27 8.11 3.64
CA SER A 308 -3.12 7.31 4.08
C SER A 308 -1.82 8.10 4.14
N SER A 309 -1.61 9.02 3.19
CA SER A 309 -0.43 9.88 3.15
C SER A 309 -0.34 10.87 4.31
N THR A 310 -1.44 11.12 5.01
CA THR A 310 -1.50 12.02 6.17
C THR A 310 -1.82 11.29 7.47
N ALA A 311 -1.79 9.97 7.47
CA ALA A 311 -2.09 9.13 8.63
C ALA A 311 -0.94 9.14 9.66
N SER A 312 -0.60 10.32 10.14
CA SER A 312 0.47 10.58 11.10
C SER A 312 0.09 11.70 12.06
N PRO A 313 0.55 11.65 13.33
CA PRO A 313 0.39 12.74 14.30
C PRO A 313 0.89 14.09 13.82
N SER A 314 1.81 14.12 12.86
CA SER A 314 2.30 15.35 12.23
C SER A 314 1.24 16.11 11.41
N PHE A 315 0.11 15.46 11.12
CA PHE A 315 -1.00 16.07 10.38
C PHE A 315 -2.30 16.08 11.22
N PRO A 316 -2.34 16.75 12.36
CA PRO A 316 -3.50 16.72 13.27
C PRO A 316 -4.79 17.22 12.64
N PHE A 317 -4.70 18.13 11.65
CA PHE A 317 -5.85 18.67 10.90
C PHE A 317 -6.47 17.65 9.93
N CYS A 318 -5.79 16.53 9.67
CA CYS A 318 -6.33 15.42 8.86
C CYS A 318 -7.01 14.33 9.69
N ARG A 319 -6.98 14.44 11.03
CA ARG A 319 -7.66 13.52 11.94
C ARG A 319 -9.17 13.69 11.89
N LEU A 320 -9.87 12.57 11.84
CA LEU A 320 -11.34 12.51 11.93
C LEU A 320 -11.79 12.15 13.34
N GLY A 321 -11.06 11.25 14.01
CA GLY A 321 -11.39 10.80 15.35
C GLY A 321 -10.47 9.67 15.79
N LYS A 322 -10.45 9.40 17.09
CA LYS A 322 -9.72 8.27 17.65
C LYS A 322 -10.62 7.04 17.70
N ILE A 323 -10.05 5.88 17.31
CA ILE A 323 -10.79 4.63 17.41
C ILE A 323 -11.17 4.34 18.87
N THR A 324 -12.38 3.87 19.06
CA THR A 324 -12.91 3.48 20.36
C THR A 324 -13.96 2.39 20.19
N SER A 325 -14.02 1.45 21.11
CA SER A 325 -15.11 0.47 21.20
C SER A 325 -16.44 1.09 21.64
N ASP A 326 -16.41 2.30 22.19
CA ASP A 326 -17.62 3.03 22.63
C ASP A 326 -18.26 3.78 21.46
N LEU A 327 -19.27 3.17 20.84
CA LEU A 327 -20.04 3.77 19.73
C LEU A 327 -20.73 5.09 20.08
N ASN A 328 -21.06 5.34 21.33
CA ASN A 328 -21.71 6.60 21.71
C ASN A 328 -20.77 7.79 21.57
N LYS A 329 -19.45 7.54 21.67
CA LYS A 329 -18.43 8.54 21.37
C LYS A 329 -18.25 8.72 19.86
N PHE A 330 -18.42 7.65 19.06
CA PHE A 330 -18.30 7.71 17.61
C PHE A 330 -19.41 8.54 16.97
N ASN A 331 -20.65 8.43 17.47
CA ASN A 331 -21.80 9.18 16.96
C ASN A 331 -21.80 10.68 17.33
N LYS A 332 -20.85 11.14 18.12
CA LYS A 332 -20.68 12.55 18.51
C LYS A 332 -19.56 13.27 17.75
N MET A 333 -18.90 12.60 16.84
CA MET A 333 -17.84 13.10 15.94
C MET A 333 -18.41 13.42 14.56
#